data_dcb22facc9a98577cc2b1733acc8a221
#
_entry.id   dcb22facc9a98577cc2b1733acc8a221
#
_cell.length_a   1.000
_cell.length_b   1.000
_cell.length_c   1.000
_cell.angle_alpha   90.00
_cell.angle_beta   90.00
_cell.angle_gamma   90.00
#
_symmetry.space_group_name_H-M   'P 1'
#
loop_
_entity.id
_entity.type
_entity.pdbx_description
1 polymer ?
#
loop_
_entity_poly.entity_id
_entity_poly.type
_entity_poly.pdbx_seq_one_letter_code
_entity_poly.pdbx_strand_id
1 'polypeptide(L)'
;MALSEQELIRREKLERLRAMGINPYPAAAYPVTHSSTDLKANYKEGQQVVVAGRLMSRRIQGKASFAELQDAEGRIQLYFNRDEICTTEDHTLYNEVYKKLLDIGDIIGVEGELFTTQVGEKTIMVKRFSLLSKALRVLPLPKEDPSGKVYDEFNDPEQRYRQRYVDLIVNPSVKDTFVKRTKITNTIRSFFNDKGYLEVETPILQPIPGGATARPFITHHNALNIPLYLRIANELYLKRLIVGGFDGVYEFAKDFRNEGMDRTHNPEFTVMELYVAYKDYFWMMETTEQLLEKVTLEATGSTVVKVGEQQIDFKAPYPRVPILEAIKTYTGYDVSEMDEAQLRETAKALHLEVDERMGIGKLIDEIFGECCEHHYVQPTFIIDYPKEMSPLTKEHRENPRLTERFELMVNGKELANAYTELNDPIDQRERFEDQLKLSEKGDDEAMFIDHDFLRALEYAMPPTSGIGIGIDRLCMLLTDNASIQEVLFFPQMRPEKKALALSEEEKAIIELLQQRDGSADLAELKAASGLSGKKWDVSMKNLSKLGALNVEKTDSGLTVQLSL
;
A
#
# COMPACT_ATOMS: atom_id res chain seq x y z
N MET A 1 -10.36 21.06 -15.11
CA MET A 1 -10.24 22.03 -14.01
C MET A 1 -9.68 23.33 -14.56
N ALA A 2 -10.21 24.48 -14.13
CA ALA A 2 -9.60 25.77 -14.44
C ALA A 2 -8.24 25.88 -13.74
N LEU A 3 -7.27 26.52 -14.39
CA LEU A 3 -5.95 26.77 -13.80
C LEU A 3 -6.07 27.86 -12.74
N SER A 4 -5.34 27.71 -11.65
CA SER A 4 -5.21 28.76 -10.65
C SER A 4 -4.41 29.95 -11.19
N GLU A 5 -4.55 31.13 -10.59
CA GLU A 5 -3.79 32.32 -10.97
C GLU A 5 -2.27 32.06 -10.95
N GLN A 6 -1.77 31.36 -9.94
CA GLN A 6 -0.36 31.02 -9.84
C GLN A 6 0.10 30.06 -10.96
N GLU A 7 -0.75 29.13 -11.37
CA GLU A 7 -0.44 28.24 -12.48
C GLU A 7 -0.42 28.99 -13.82
N LEU A 8 -1.25 30.01 -14.00
CA LEU A 8 -1.21 30.91 -15.18
C LEU A 8 0.08 31.72 -15.20
N ILE A 9 0.44 32.38 -14.09
CA ILE A 9 1.69 33.14 -13.97
C ILE A 9 2.92 32.27 -14.28
N ARG A 10 2.97 31.02 -13.83
CA ARG A 10 4.08 30.11 -14.11
C ARG A 10 4.17 29.72 -15.59
N ARG A 11 3.02 29.63 -16.29
CA ARG A 11 2.98 29.41 -17.75
C ARG A 11 3.46 30.63 -18.52
N GLU A 12 3.10 31.84 -18.08
CA GLU A 12 3.63 33.08 -18.65
C GLU A 12 5.17 33.16 -18.50
N LYS A 13 5.68 32.82 -17.32
CA LYS A 13 7.14 32.73 -17.09
C LYS A 13 7.81 31.70 -17.99
N LEU A 14 7.16 30.55 -18.23
CA LEU A 14 7.63 29.53 -19.15
C LEU A 14 7.79 30.08 -20.57
N GLU A 15 6.79 30.79 -21.09
CA GLU A 15 6.86 31.40 -22.42
C GLU A 15 7.94 32.49 -22.51
N ARG A 16 8.12 33.28 -21.45
CA ARG A 16 9.19 34.27 -21.38
C ARG A 16 10.58 33.62 -21.41
N LEU A 17 10.78 32.50 -20.72
CA LEU A 17 12.05 31.75 -20.78
C LEU A 17 12.33 31.26 -22.22
N ARG A 18 11.31 30.72 -22.90
CA ARG A 18 11.41 30.29 -24.30
C ARG A 18 11.75 31.46 -25.23
N ALA A 19 11.11 32.60 -25.05
CA ALA A 19 11.37 33.82 -25.84
C ALA A 19 12.80 34.34 -25.65
N MET A 20 13.43 34.08 -24.47
CA MET A 20 14.83 34.40 -24.19
C MET A 20 15.82 33.34 -24.74
N GLY A 21 15.34 32.32 -25.45
CA GLY A 21 16.16 31.22 -25.97
C GLY A 21 16.60 30.20 -24.90
N ILE A 22 16.00 30.26 -23.70
CA ILE A 22 16.28 29.29 -22.61
C ILE A 22 15.32 28.14 -22.76
N ASN A 23 15.86 26.92 -22.97
CA ASN A 23 15.03 25.71 -22.98
C ASN A 23 14.70 25.33 -21.53
N PRO A 24 13.42 25.38 -21.11
CA PRO A 24 13.03 25.08 -19.74
C PRO A 24 12.94 23.58 -19.44
N TYR A 25 13.18 22.71 -20.43
CA TYR A 25 13.16 21.24 -20.33
C TYR A 25 14.25 20.63 -21.24
N PRO A 26 15.54 20.89 -20.96
CA PRO A 26 16.64 20.37 -21.78
C PRO A 26 16.69 18.85 -21.73
N ALA A 27 17.01 18.21 -22.86
CA ALA A 27 17.15 16.76 -22.97
C ALA A 27 18.55 16.28 -22.56
N ALA A 28 19.56 17.17 -22.50
CA ALA A 28 20.93 16.80 -22.20
C ALA A 28 21.08 16.35 -20.75
N ALA A 29 21.94 15.35 -20.52
CA ALA A 29 22.34 14.94 -19.18
C ALA A 29 23.06 16.09 -18.46
N TYR A 30 22.82 16.23 -17.15
CA TYR A 30 23.51 17.19 -16.31
C TYR A 30 24.60 16.46 -15.49
N PRO A 31 25.87 16.92 -15.50
CA PRO A 31 27.01 16.17 -14.97
C PRO A 31 27.14 16.32 -13.45
N VAL A 32 26.19 15.82 -12.67
CA VAL A 32 26.21 15.84 -11.19
C VAL A 32 27.43 15.08 -10.68
N THR A 33 28.17 15.67 -9.76
CA THR A 33 29.39 15.07 -9.17
C THR A 33 29.21 14.61 -7.72
N HIS A 34 28.31 15.24 -6.97
CA HIS A 34 28.13 15.00 -5.54
C HIS A 34 26.65 15.11 -5.15
N SER A 35 26.26 14.43 -4.07
CA SER A 35 24.99 14.65 -3.40
C SER A 35 25.11 15.66 -2.25
N SER A 36 23.97 16.23 -1.83
CA SER A 36 23.90 17.15 -0.71
C SER A 36 24.43 16.55 0.60
N THR A 37 24.14 15.28 0.85
CA THR A 37 24.56 14.54 2.05
C THR A 37 26.07 14.27 2.01
N ASP A 38 26.61 13.84 0.86
CA ASP A 38 28.04 13.63 0.69
C ASP A 38 28.82 14.92 0.93
N LEU A 39 28.38 16.05 0.36
CA LEU A 39 29.03 17.35 0.55
C LEU A 39 29.01 17.82 2.01
N LYS A 40 27.97 17.50 2.77
CA LYS A 40 27.91 17.83 4.19
C LYS A 40 28.78 16.90 5.04
N ALA A 41 28.84 15.62 4.71
CA ALA A 41 29.64 14.63 5.44
C ALA A 41 31.15 14.79 5.17
N ASN A 42 31.53 14.96 3.91
CA ASN A 42 32.90 15.01 3.42
C ASN A 42 33.34 16.45 3.01
N TYR A 43 32.88 17.44 3.75
CA TYR A 43 33.07 18.86 3.44
C TYR A 43 34.55 19.25 3.30
N LYS A 44 34.85 19.95 2.21
CA LYS A 44 36.15 20.56 1.97
C LYS A 44 35.95 21.98 1.45
N GLU A 45 36.48 22.98 2.18
CA GLU A 45 36.43 24.37 1.78
C GLU A 45 37.10 24.56 0.41
N GLY A 46 36.49 25.34 -0.48
CA GLY A 46 37.01 25.60 -1.81
C GLY A 46 36.83 24.49 -2.84
N GLN A 47 36.16 23.37 -2.47
CA GLN A 47 35.90 22.28 -3.40
C GLN A 47 34.95 22.71 -4.51
N GLN A 48 35.34 22.49 -5.78
CA GLN A 48 34.45 22.68 -6.92
C GLN A 48 33.47 21.53 -7.02
N VAL A 49 32.17 21.84 -7.17
CA VAL A 49 31.08 20.86 -7.15
C VAL A 49 30.03 21.17 -8.22
N VAL A 50 29.42 20.10 -8.71
CA VAL A 50 28.25 20.19 -9.58
C VAL A 50 27.12 19.38 -8.92
N VAL A 51 25.99 20.06 -8.64
CA VAL A 51 24.81 19.46 -8.02
C VAL A 51 23.57 19.78 -8.82
N ALA A 52 22.55 18.94 -8.70
CA ALA A 52 21.23 19.21 -9.27
C ALA A 52 20.13 18.82 -8.28
N GLY A 53 19.06 19.57 -8.28
CA GLY A 53 17.94 19.29 -7.38
C GLY A 53 16.81 20.30 -7.51
N ARG A 54 15.83 20.16 -6.63
CA ARG A 54 14.66 21.03 -6.56
C ARG A 54 14.93 22.26 -5.71
N LEU A 55 14.56 23.42 -6.22
CA LEU A 55 14.60 24.69 -5.49
C LEU A 55 13.45 24.71 -4.46
N MET A 56 13.78 24.62 -3.17
CA MET A 56 12.79 24.51 -2.10
C MET A 56 12.50 25.81 -1.38
N SER A 57 13.51 26.69 -1.29
CA SER A 57 13.35 28.03 -0.73
C SER A 57 14.24 29.04 -1.44
N ARG A 58 13.89 30.31 -1.34
CA ARG A 58 14.68 31.40 -1.91
C ARG A 58 14.44 32.69 -1.15
N ARG A 59 15.51 33.33 -0.68
CA ARG A 59 15.49 34.62 0.00
C ARG A 59 16.42 35.59 -0.70
N ILE A 60 15.83 36.53 -1.43
CA ILE A 60 16.56 37.52 -2.25
C ILE A 60 16.85 38.76 -1.43
N GLN A 61 18.10 39.23 -1.40
CA GLN A 61 18.57 40.43 -0.72
C GLN A 61 19.45 41.23 -1.71
N GLY A 62 18.80 42.08 -2.53
CA GLY A 62 19.50 42.92 -3.50
C GLY A 62 20.30 42.13 -4.53
N LYS A 63 21.65 42.18 -4.45
CA LYS A 63 22.59 41.49 -5.33
C LYS A 63 22.90 40.06 -4.88
N ALA A 64 22.50 39.68 -3.67
CA ALA A 64 22.75 38.39 -3.07
C ALA A 64 21.45 37.65 -2.79
N SER A 65 21.48 36.33 -2.76
CA SER A 65 20.34 35.50 -2.41
C SER A 65 20.82 34.18 -1.82
N PHE A 66 20.13 33.75 -0.78
CA PHE A 66 20.23 32.39 -0.31
C PHE A 66 19.07 31.57 -0.84
N ALA A 67 19.35 30.32 -1.19
CA ALA A 67 18.35 29.35 -1.62
C ALA A 67 18.66 27.99 -1.02
N GLU A 68 17.70 27.08 -1.05
CA GLU A 68 17.86 25.72 -0.61
C GLU A 68 17.55 24.77 -1.76
N LEU A 69 18.49 23.87 -2.06
CA LEU A 69 18.38 22.83 -3.06
C LEU A 69 18.12 21.50 -2.37
N GLN A 70 17.10 20.78 -2.80
CA GLN A 70 16.78 19.43 -2.36
C GLN A 70 17.10 18.43 -3.48
N ASP A 71 17.98 17.49 -3.21
CA ASP A 71 18.27 16.36 -4.09
C ASP A 71 17.64 15.05 -3.58
N ALA A 72 18.14 13.91 -4.06
CA ALA A 72 17.65 12.60 -3.66
C ALA A 72 17.95 12.25 -2.19
N GLU A 73 18.99 12.81 -1.59
CA GLU A 73 19.52 12.43 -0.28
C GLU A 73 19.22 13.46 0.81
N GLY A 74 19.09 14.74 0.45
CA GLY A 74 18.88 15.77 1.44
C GLY A 74 18.78 17.17 0.86
N ARG A 75 19.24 18.15 1.63
CA ARG A 75 19.21 19.57 1.24
C ARG A 75 20.57 20.21 1.47
N ILE A 76 20.90 21.17 0.61
CA ILE A 76 22.11 22.01 0.76
C ILE A 76 21.77 23.46 0.46
N GLN A 77 22.42 24.37 1.20
CA GLN A 77 22.25 25.80 0.98
C GLN A 77 23.05 26.25 -0.24
N LEU A 78 22.47 27.14 -1.04
CA LEU A 78 23.09 27.81 -2.17
C LEU A 78 23.19 29.30 -1.87
N TYR A 79 24.30 29.90 -2.24
CA TYR A 79 24.49 31.34 -2.23
C TYR A 79 24.67 31.86 -3.65
N PHE A 80 23.72 32.66 -4.10
CA PHE A 80 23.74 33.33 -5.39
C PHE A 80 24.20 34.75 -5.22
N ASN A 81 25.29 35.12 -5.88
CA ASN A 81 25.77 36.51 -5.96
C ASN A 81 25.71 36.94 -7.42
N ARG A 82 25.03 38.08 -7.68
CA ARG A 82 24.86 38.59 -9.06
C ARG A 82 26.18 38.76 -9.78
N ASP A 83 27.15 39.37 -9.10
CA ASP A 83 28.43 39.76 -9.71
C ASP A 83 29.37 38.53 -9.92
N GLU A 84 29.10 37.40 -9.23
CA GLU A 84 29.78 36.11 -9.44
C GLU A 84 29.16 35.32 -10.61
N ILE A 85 27.83 35.40 -10.78
CA ILE A 85 27.08 34.66 -11.81
C ILE A 85 27.15 35.41 -13.15
N CYS A 86 27.08 36.75 -13.11
CA CYS A 86 27.12 37.63 -14.27
C CYS A 86 28.52 38.31 -14.32
N THR A 87 29.44 37.71 -15.05
CA THR A 87 30.83 38.21 -15.18
C THR A 87 30.96 39.35 -16.17
N THR A 88 29.88 39.78 -16.82
CA THR A 88 29.77 40.90 -17.76
C THR A 88 28.82 41.96 -17.21
N GLU A 89 28.72 43.10 -17.91
CA GLU A 89 27.73 44.15 -17.57
C GLU A 89 26.27 43.70 -17.74
N ASP A 90 26.01 42.59 -18.46
CA ASP A 90 24.69 42.01 -18.59
C ASP A 90 24.32 41.19 -17.36
N HIS A 91 23.42 41.71 -16.56
CA HIS A 91 22.91 41.07 -15.37
C HIS A 91 21.57 40.36 -15.57
N THR A 92 21.15 40.11 -16.81
CA THR A 92 19.86 39.50 -17.18
C THR A 92 19.69 38.12 -16.56
N LEU A 93 20.75 37.30 -16.54
CA LEU A 93 20.68 35.95 -15.94
C LEU A 93 20.27 35.97 -14.45
N TYR A 94 20.80 36.92 -13.68
CA TYR A 94 20.42 37.07 -12.27
C TYR A 94 19.10 37.85 -12.10
N ASN A 95 18.99 39.05 -12.74
CA ASN A 95 17.89 39.96 -12.47
C ASN A 95 16.54 39.50 -13.07
N GLU A 96 16.56 38.89 -14.24
CA GLU A 96 15.36 38.40 -14.92
C GLU A 96 15.17 36.91 -14.69
N VAL A 97 16.15 36.06 -15.06
CA VAL A 97 15.95 34.61 -15.02
C VAL A 97 15.85 34.13 -13.56
N TYR A 98 16.92 34.32 -12.76
CA TYR A 98 16.93 33.82 -11.39
C TYR A 98 15.87 34.48 -10.50
N LYS A 99 15.76 35.81 -10.52
CA LYS A 99 14.88 36.53 -9.57
C LYS A 99 13.40 36.45 -9.96
N LYS A 100 13.07 36.51 -11.26
CA LYS A 100 11.67 36.67 -11.70
C LYS A 100 11.08 35.44 -12.37
N LEU A 101 11.87 34.65 -13.10
CA LEU A 101 11.36 33.56 -13.93
C LEU A 101 11.49 32.17 -13.28
N LEU A 102 12.48 31.97 -12.37
CA LEU A 102 12.51 30.76 -11.56
C LEU A 102 11.45 30.82 -10.44
N ASP A 103 10.93 29.68 -10.07
CA ASP A 103 9.98 29.50 -9.00
C ASP A 103 10.42 28.39 -8.04
N ILE A 104 9.90 28.41 -6.81
CA ILE A 104 10.00 27.29 -5.89
C ILE A 104 9.35 26.07 -6.54
N GLY A 105 10.08 24.95 -6.52
CA GLY A 105 9.69 23.71 -7.19
C GLY A 105 10.42 23.45 -8.50
N ASP A 106 11.09 24.44 -9.11
CA ASP A 106 11.90 24.23 -10.32
C ASP A 106 13.08 23.30 -10.01
N ILE A 107 13.45 22.45 -10.97
CA ILE A 107 14.70 21.68 -10.90
C ILE A 107 15.80 22.50 -11.56
N ILE A 108 16.86 22.72 -10.81
CA ILE A 108 18.04 23.46 -11.30
C ILE A 108 19.32 22.64 -11.13
N GLY A 109 20.24 22.83 -12.04
CA GLY A 109 21.62 22.40 -11.91
C GLY A 109 22.49 23.57 -11.49
N VAL A 110 23.48 23.32 -10.64
CA VAL A 110 24.35 24.34 -10.07
C VAL A 110 25.81 23.88 -10.12
N GLU A 111 26.66 24.74 -10.60
CA GLU A 111 28.12 24.59 -10.52
C GLU A 111 28.66 25.67 -9.57
N GLY A 112 29.53 25.31 -8.65
CA GLY A 112 30.06 26.27 -7.70
C GLY A 112 31.12 25.69 -6.78
N GLU A 113 31.40 26.43 -5.74
CA GLU A 113 32.47 26.17 -4.79
C GLU A 113 31.92 26.11 -3.36
N LEU A 114 32.35 25.12 -2.59
CA LEU A 114 31.95 24.98 -1.19
C LEU A 114 32.60 26.05 -0.32
N PHE A 115 31.82 26.69 0.52
CA PHE A 115 32.32 27.61 1.56
C PHE A 115 31.44 27.52 2.81
N THR A 116 31.97 28.00 3.93
CA THR A 116 31.21 28.08 5.18
C THR A 116 30.76 29.53 5.41
N THR A 117 29.47 29.73 5.64
CA THR A 117 28.93 31.06 5.95
C THR A 117 29.41 31.56 7.34
N GLN A 118 29.24 32.85 7.62
CA GLN A 118 29.58 33.42 8.93
C GLN A 118 28.86 32.78 10.11
N VAL A 119 27.69 32.16 9.86
CA VAL A 119 26.90 31.44 10.86
C VAL A 119 27.22 29.94 10.89
N GLY A 120 28.22 29.47 10.16
CA GLY A 120 28.67 28.09 10.18
C GLY A 120 27.93 27.13 9.22
N GLU A 121 27.04 27.63 8.33
CA GLU A 121 26.32 26.75 7.39
C GLU A 121 27.17 26.43 6.16
N LYS A 122 27.28 25.13 5.83
CA LYS A 122 27.96 24.62 4.64
C LYS A 122 27.14 24.97 3.39
N THR A 123 27.70 25.76 2.50
CA THR A 123 26.99 26.42 1.41
C THR A 123 27.76 26.30 0.10
N ILE A 124 27.07 26.24 -1.02
CA ILE A 124 27.66 26.32 -2.36
C ILE A 124 27.59 27.77 -2.85
N MET A 125 28.74 28.41 -3.07
CA MET A 125 28.86 29.65 -3.82
C MET A 125 28.61 29.36 -5.30
N VAL A 126 27.45 29.76 -5.79
CA VAL A 126 27.05 29.48 -7.18
C VAL A 126 27.83 30.31 -8.16
N LYS A 127 28.53 29.66 -9.08
CA LYS A 127 29.24 30.29 -10.21
C LYS A 127 28.40 30.22 -11.50
N ARG A 128 27.72 29.09 -11.73
CA ARG A 128 26.79 28.90 -12.85
C ARG A 128 25.57 28.12 -12.40
N PHE A 129 24.46 28.39 -13.03
CA PHE A 129 23.25 27.59 -12.86
C PHE A 129 22.51 27.38 -14.19
N SER A 130 21.76 26.32 -14.29
CA SER A 130 20.92 25.97 -15.43
C SER A 130 19.52 25.55 -14.94
N LEU A 131 18.49 25.97 -15.66
CA LEU A 131 17.15 25.42 -15.45
C LEU A 131 17.07 24.06 -16.14
N LEU A 132 16.73 23.01 -15.39
CA LEU A 132 16.62 21.64 -15.90
C LEU A 132 15.15 21.20 -16.06
N SER A 133 14.24 21.75 -15.25
CA SER A 133 12.81 21.51 -15.41
C SER A 133 11.98 22.60 -14.71
N LYS A 134 11.09 23.25 -15.46
CA LYS A 134 10.19 24.27 -14.95
C LYS A 134 8.98 23.67 -14.28
N ALA A 135 8.75 23.98 -13.01
CA ALA A 135 7.56 23.58 -12.28
C ALA A 135 6.37 24.49 -12.62
N LEU A 136 5.26 23.91 -13.07
CA LEU A 136 4.04 24.62 -13.45
C LEU A 136 2.97 24.60 -12.34
N ARG A 137 3.20 23.86 -11.25
CA ARG A 137 2.34 23.79 -10.08
C ARG A 137 3.07 24.30 -8.84
N VAL A 138 2.32 24.89 -7.92
CA VAL A 138 2.86 25.33 -6.63
C VAL A 138 2.98 24.14 -5.71
N LEU A 139 4.10 24.01 -5.01
CA LEU A 139 4.26 23.00 -3.97
C LEU A 139 3.52 23.45 -2.70
N PRO A 140 2.77 22.56 -2.04
CA PRO A 140 2.13 22.83 -0.75
C PRO A 140 3.19 22.77 0.37
N LEU A 141 4.00 23.81 0.46
CA LEU A 141 5.02 23.93 1.50
C LEU A 141 4.40 24.60 2.73
N PRO A 142 4.66 24.08 3.94
CA PRO A 142 4.15 24.68 5.17
C PRO A 142 4.64 26.12 5.32
N LYS A 143 3.74 26.98 5.75
CA LYS A 143 4.01 28.38 6.07
C LYS A 143 3.71 28.61 7.53
N GLU A 144 4.63 29.22 8.24
CA GLU A 144 4.48 29.58 9.63
C GLU A 144 4.22 31.08 9.73
N ASP A 145 3.18 31.47 10.47
CA ASP A 145 2.92 32.87 10.77
C ASP A 145 3.75 33.36 11.99
N PRO A 146 3.78 34.65 12.26
CA PRO A 146 4.53 35.19 13.39
C PRO A 146 4.10 34.67 14.77
N SER A 147 2.94 34.00 14.88
CA SER A 147 2.46 33.34 16.10
C SER A 147 2.91 31.89 16.24
N GLY A 148 3.62 31.34 15.26
CA GLY A 148 4.06 29.95 15.21
C GLY A 148 3.00 28.98 14.66
N LYS A 149 1.88 29.48 14.13
CA LYS A 149 0.85 28.64 13.53
C LYS A 149 1.24 28.25 12.10
N VAL A 150 1.26 26.95 11.84
CA VAL A 150 1.58 26.37 10.54
C VAL A 150 0.33 26.30 9.66
N TYR A 151 0.45 26.70 8.41
CA TYR A 151 -0.59 26.65 7.36
C TYR A 151 -0.05 25.93 6.13
N ASP A 152 -0.96 25.50 5.25
CA ASP A 152 -0.66 24.85 3.98
C ASP A 152 0.17 23.55 4.13
N GLU A 153 0.11 22.90 5.30
CA GLU A 153 0.77 21.62 5.52
C GLU A 153 0.08 20.51 4.70
N PHE A 154 0.88 19.73 3.95
CA PHE A 154 0.38 18.64 3.14
C PHE A 154 0.29 17.37 3.99
N ASN A 155 -0.71 17.30 4.89
CA ASN A 155 -0.89 16.27 5.90
C ASN A 155 -2.20 15.47 5.74
N ASP A 156 -3.13 15.89 4.89
CA ASP A 156 -4.34 15.14 4.59
C ASP A 156 -4.01 13.79 3.94
N PRO A 157 -4.37 12.64 4.57
CA PRO A 157 -3.95 11.32 4.09
C PRO A 157 -4.46 11.02 2.68
N GLU A 158 -5.70 11.39 2.35
CA GLU A 158 -6.26 11.11 1.04
C GLU A 158 -5.50 11.86 -0.07
N GLN A 159 -5.18 13.14 0.14
CA GLN A 159 -4.40 13.92 -0.80
C GLN A 159 -2.96 13.39 -0.93
N ARG A 160 -2.33 13.01 0.18
CA ARG A 160 -1.00 12.42 0.21
C ARG A 160 -0.94 11.13 -0.62
N TYR A 161 -1.92 10.25 -0.48
CA TYR A 161 -1.95 9.01 -1.24
C TYR A 161 -2.24 9.22 -2.72
N ARG A 162 -3.16 10.14 -3.07
CA ARG A 162 -3.47 10.48 -4.46
C ARG A 162 -2.33 11.21 -5.18
N GLN A 163 -1.54 11.99 -4.44
CA GLN A 163 -0.42 12.78 -4.96
C GLN A 163 0.88 12.39 -4.27
N ARG A 164 1.18 11.09 -4.20
CA ARG A 164 2.36 10.54 -3.53
C ARG A 164 3.66 11.20 -4.01
N TYR A 165 3.74 11.59 -5.28
CA TYR A 165 4.88 12.33 -5.83
C TYR A 165 5.06 13.72 -5.19
N VAL A 166 3.98 14.38 -4.77
CA VAL A 166 4.04 15.62 -3.98
C VAL A 166 4.43 15.32 -2.54
N ASP A 167 3.81 14.32 -1.93
CA ASP A 167 4.11 13.85 -0.58
C ASP A 167 5.61 13.54 -0.41
N LEU A 168 6.20 12.81 -1.34
CA LEU A 168 7.64 12.50 -1.37
C LEU A 168 8.55 13.75 -1.50
N ILE A 169 8.05 14.85 -2.10
CA ILE A 169 8.80 16.10 -2.23
C ILE A 169 8.77 16.88 -0.91
N VAL A 170 7.59 16.98 -0.27
CA VAL A 170 7.37 17.90 0.84
C VAL A 170 7.53 17.24 2.22
N ASN A 171 7.34 15.92 2.30
CA ASN A 171 7.45 15.10 3.52
C ASN A 171 8.62 14.10 3.41
N PRO A 172 9.86 14.47 3.75
CA PRO A 172 11.04 13.59 3.57
C PRO A 172 10.95 12.24 4.29
N SER A 173 10.28 12.18 5.45
CA SER A 173 10.09 10.95 6.24
C SER A 173 9.33 9.86 5.47
N VAL A 174 8.45 10.25 4.55
CA VAL A 174 7.72 9.29 3.69
C VAL A 174 8.69 8.48 2.83
N LYS A 175 9.76 9.11 2.35
CA LYS A 175 10.79 8.43 1.56
C LYS A 175 11.52 7.35 2.38
N ASP A 176 11.78 7.61 3.67
CA ASP A 176 12.46 6.68 4.56
C ASP A 176 11.69 5.36 4.72
N THR A 177 10.35 5.41 4.74
CA THR A 177 9.49 4.23 4.75
C THR A 177 9.78 3.32 3.54
N PHE A 178 9.87 3.88 2.34
CA PHE A 178 10.12 3.11 1.12
C PHE A 178 11.57 2.62 0.99
N VAL A 179 12.53 3.38 1.49
CA VAL A 179 13.94 2.93 1.60
C VAL A 179 14.03 1.73 2.55
N LYS A 180 13.38 1.80 3.72
CA LYS A 180 13.31 0.67 4.65
C LYS A 180 12.61 -0.53 4.04
N ARG A 181 11.48 -0.33 3.32
CA ARG A 181 10.79 -1.41 2.60
C ARG A 181 11.72 -2.14 1.63
N THR A 182 12.50 -1.41 0.85
CA THR A 182 13.51 -2.00 -0.05
C THR A 182 14.57 -2.77 0.73
N LYS A 183 15.02 -2.25 1.86
CA LYS A 183 15.99 -2.93 2.72
C LYS A 183 15.43 -4.23 3.29
N ILE A 184 14.18 -4.22 3.77
CA ILE A 184 13.46 -5.42 4.25
C ILE A 184 13.45 -6.51 3.17
N THR A 185 12.96 -6.18 1.96
CA THR A 185 12.87 -7.17 0.87
C THR A 185 14.24 -7.69 0.43
N ASN A 186 15.25 -6.84 0.38
CA ASN A 186 16.61 -7.26 0.04
C ASN A 186 17.23 -8.16 1.12
N THR A 187 16.97 -7.91 2.40
CA THR A 187 17.44 -8.75 3.50
C THR A 187 16.80 -10.14 3.43
N ILE A 188 15.49 -10.22 3.14
CA ILE A 188 14.80 -11.50 2.94
C ILE A 188 15.41 -12.27 1.77
N ARG A 189 15.65 -11.61 0.62
CA ARG A 189 16.31 -12.22 -0.54
C ARG A 189 17.68 -12.78 -0.19
N SER A 190 18.52 -11.98 0.46
CA SER A 190 19.85 -12.44 0.87
C SER A 190 19.77 -13.64 1.80
N PHE A 191 18.83 -13.64 2.75
CA PHE A 191 18.66 -14.74 3.71
C PHE A 191 18.32 -16.08 3.02
N PHE A 192 17.46 -16.06 1.99
CA PHE A 192 17.10 -17.28 1.27
C PHE A 192 18.13 -17.66 0.21
N ASN A 193 18.73 -16.69 -0.48
CA ASN A 193 19.81 -16.96 -1.43
C ASN A 193 21.04 -17.58 -0.75
N ASP A 194 21.38 -17.15 0.46
CA ASP A 194 22.46 -17.73 1.27
C ASP A 194 22.19 -19.19 1.67
N LYS A 195 20.90 -19.60 1.70
CA LYS A 195 20.49 -20.98 1.91
C LYS A 195 20.41 -21.80 0.61
N GLY A 196 20.67 -21.17 -0.54
CA GLY A 196 20.62 -21.81 -1.86
C GLY A 196 19.22 -21.95 -2.46
N TYR A 197 18.21 -21.22 -1.92
CA TYR A 197 16.87 -21.24 -2.47
C TYR A 197 16.74 -20.30 -3.66
N LEU A 198 15.88 -20.66 -4.62
CA LEU A 198 15.72 -19.94 -5.88
C LEU A 198 14.54 -18.98 -5.83
N GLU A 199 14.77 -17.70 -6.15
CA GLU A 199 13.67 -16.77 -6.44
C GLU A 199 13.09 -17.10 -7.82
N VAL A 200 11.77 -17.27 -7.89
CA VAL A 200 11.05 -17.64 -9.11
C VAL A 200 9.88 -16.70 -9.37
N GLU A 201 9.34 -16.77 -10.58
CA GLU A 201 8.12 -16.06 -10.98
C GLU A 201 7.11 -17.08 -11.50
N THR A 202 5.88 -17.00 -10.98
CA THR A 202 4.76 -17.84 -11.39
C THR A 202 3.63 -17.00 -12.03
N PRO A 203 2.69 -17.62 -12.77
CA PRO A 203 1.68 -16.86 -13.49
C PRO A 203 0.76 -16.01 -12.61
N ILE A 204 0.64 -14.73 -12.95
CA ILE A 204 -0.38 -13.83 -12.38
C ILE A 204 -1.76 -14.15 -12.97
N LEU A 205 -1.84 -14.39 -14.28
CA LEU A 205 -3.07 -14.79 -14.96
C LEU A 205 -3.22 -16.30 -14.88
N GLN A 206 -4.24 -16.75 -14.19
CA GLN A 206 -4.47 -18.18 -13.91
C GLN A 206 -5.80 -18.63 -14.54
N PRO A 207 -5.87 -19.86 -15.06
CA PRO A 207 -7.12 -20.43 -15.58
C PRO A 207 -8.11 -20.81 -14.47
N ILE A 208 -7.59 -21.12 -13.28
CA ILE A 208 -8.35 -21.49 -12.07
C ILE A 208 -7.75 -20.74 -10.89
N PRO A 209 -8.52 -19.97 -10.11
CA PRO A 209 -8.03 -19.38 -8.88
C PRO A 209 -7.92 -20.44 -7.79
N GLY A 210 -6.84 -20.40 -7.01
CA GLY A 210 -6.62 -21.39 -5.94
C GLY A 210 -5.46 -21.00 -5.02
N GLY A 211 -5.25 -21.77 -3.96
CA GLY A 211 -4.21 -21.53 -2.97
C GLY A 211 -4.65 -20.65 -1.78
N ALA A 212 -5.85 -20.09 -1.82
CA ALA A 212 -6.44 -19.31 -0.73
C ALA A 212 -7.97 -19.33 -0.82
N THR A 213 -8.64 -18.95 0.26
CA THR A 213 -10.06 -18.66 0.29
C THR A 213 -10.26 -17.16 0.12
N ALA A 214 -10.55 -16.70 -1.11
CA ALA A 214 -10.71 -15.29 -1.44
C ALA A 214 -11.44 -15.10 -2.77
N ARG A 215 -12.10 -13.95 -2.95
CA ARG A 215 -12.79 -13.62 -4.19
C ARG A 215 -11.80 -13.10 -5.25
N PRO A 216 -11.70 -13.73 -6.43
CA PRO A 216 -10.76 -13.32 -7.48
C PRO A 216 -11.28 -12.13 -8.31
N PHE A 217 -10.35 -11.37 -8.93
CA PHE A 217 -10.66 -10.53 -10.08
C PHE A 217 -10.71 -11.37 -11.34
N ILE A 218 -11.73 -11.18 -12.15
CA ILE A 218 -11.95 -11.92 -13.40
C ILE A 218 -11.61 -11.01 -14.58
N THR A 219 -10.86 -11.54 -15.55
CA THR A 219 -10.57 -10.88 -16.83
C THR A 219 -10.87 -11.81 -17.99
N HIS A 220 -10.70 -11.34 -19.23
CA HIS A 220 -10.99 -12.09 -20.44
C HIS A 220 -9.82 -12.06 -21.41
N HIS A 221 -9.39 -13.24 -21.87
CA HIS A 221 -8.36 -13.37 -22.91
C HIS A 221 -9.03 -13.32 -24.30
N ASN A 222 -8.96 -12.19 -24.97
CA ASN A 222 -9.70 -11.93 -26.20
C ASN A 222 -9.38 -12.93 -27.34
N ALA A 223 -8.10 -13.25 -27.54
CA ALA A 223 -7.68 -14.13 -28.66
C ALA A 223 -8.13 -15.59 -28.46
N LEU A 224 -8.18 -16.06 -27.20
CA LEU A 224 -8.60 -17.43 -26.89
C LEU A 224 -10.08 -17.51 -26.51
N ASN A 225 -10.73 -16.38 -26.30
CA ASN A 225 -12.12 -16.27 -25.85
C ASN A 225 -12.42 -17.09 -24.58
N ILE A 226 -11.53 -16.95 -23.58
CA ILE A 226 -11.63 -17.64 -22.29
C ILE A 226 -11.56 -16.65 -21.12
N PRO A 227 -12.24 -16.91 -19.99
CA PRO A 227 -12.01 -16.18 -18.75
C PRO A 227 -10.64 -16.56 -18.18
N LEU A 228 -9.99 -15.59 -17.53
CA LEU A 228 -8.82 -15.78 -16.70
C LEU A 228 -9.01 -15.04 -15.38
N TYR A 229 -8.28 -15.45 -14.37
CA TYR A 229 -8.35 -14.88 -13.04
C TYR A 229 -7.00 -14.27 -12.67
N LEU A 230 -7.00 -13.11 -12.01
CA LEU A 230 -5.81 -12.64 -11.32
C LEU A 230 -5.61 -13.53 -10.08
N ARG A 231 -4.39 -13.99 -9.85
CA ARG A 231 -4.08 -14.91 -8.75
C ARG A 231 -4.46 -14.32 -7.39
N ILE A 232 -5.01 -15.15 -6.54
CA ILE A 232 -5.31 -14.86 -5.13
C ILE A 232 -4.20 -15.35 -4.19
N ALA A 233 -3.38 -16.30 -4.68
CA ALA A 233 -2.17 -16.85 -4.07
C ALA A 233 -1.30 -17.50 -5.16
N ASN A 234 -0.02 -17.68 -4.90
CA ASN A 234 0.93 -18.35 -5.79
C ASN A 234 1.31 -19.77 -5.32
N GLU A 235 0.79 -20.23 -4.19
CA GLU A 235 1.04 -21.51 -3.51
C GLU A 235 1.04 -22.72 -4.45
N LEU A 236 -0.05 -22.94 -5.20
CA LEU A 236 -0.20 -24.16 -6.00
C LEU A 236 0.84 -24.27 -7.12
N TYR A 237 1.33 -23.15 -7.64
CA TYR A 237 2.39 -23.13 -8.65
C TYR A 237 3.77 -23.38 -8.03
N LEU A 238 4.04 -22.83 -6.84
CA LEU A 238 5.31 -23.08 -6.14
C LEU A 238 5.43 -24.53 -5.69
N LYS A 239 4.35 -25.16 -5.24
CA LYS A 239 4.32 -26.60 -4.94
C LYS A 239 4.61 -27.47 -6.18
N ARG A 240 4.13 -27.08 -7.37
CA ARG A 240 4.48 -27.77 -8.63
C ARG A 240 5.97 -27.72 -8.93
N LEU A 241 6.66 -26.63 -8.55
CA LEU A 241 8.12 -26.53 -8.70
C LEU A 241 8.86 -27.48 -7.75
N ILE A 242 8.34 -27.68 -6.53
CA ILE A 242 8.85 -28.69 -5.60
C ILE A 242 8.67 -30.11 -6.17
N VAL A 243 7.50 -30.42 -6.74
CA VAL A 243 7.29 -31.68 -7.48
C VAL A 243 8.31 -31.82 -8.64
N GLY A 244 8.64 -30.69 -9.28
CA GLY A 244 9.64 -30.63 -10.36
C GLY A 244 11.08 -30.85 -9.92
N GLY A 245 11.35 -30.95 -8.60
CA GLY A 245 12.65 -31.31 -8.03
C GLY A 245 13.50 -30.15 -7.54
N PHE A 246 12.91 -28.96 -7.30
CA PHE A 246 13.61 -27.88 -6.59
C PHE A 246 13.59 -28.14 -5.08
N ASP A 247 14.73 -27.97 -4.40
CA ASP A 247 14.83 -28.14 -2.95
C ASP A 247 14.18 -26.99 -2.18
N GLY A 248 14.21 -25.76 -2.73
CA GLY A 248 13.58 -24.59 -2.14
C GLY A 248 13.36 -23.50 -3.18
N VAL A 249 12.14 -22.96 -3.21
CA VAL A 249 11.74 -21.86 -4.10
C VAL A 249 10.98 -20.80 -3.33
N TYR A 250 11.19 -19.53 -3.68
CA TYR A 250 10.42 -18.43 -3.11
C TYR A 250 10.06 -17.40 -4.17
N GLU A 251 8.98 -16.66 -3.91
CA GLU A 251 8.50 -15.60 -4.79
C GLU A 251 8.04 -14.39 -3.98
N PHE A 252 8.45 -13.17 -4.38
CA PHE A 252 7.78 -11.95 -3.98
C PHE A 252 6.63 -11.70 -4.95
N ALA A 253 5.44 -12.07 -4.53
CA ALA A 253 4.26 -12.05 -5.37
C ALA A 253 3.39 -10.81 -5.15
N LYS A 254 2.74 -10.36 -6.23
CA LYS A 254 1.54 -9.54 -6.14
C LYS A 254 0.34 -10.46 -6.24
N ASP A 255 -0.47 -10.46 -5.18
CA ASP A 255 -1.73 -11.17 -5.14
C ASP A 255 -2.90 -10.19 -5.12
N PHE A 256 -4.06 -10.66 -5.59
CA PHE A 256 -5.21 -9.83 -5.90
C PHE A 256 -6.46 -10.44 -5.27
N ARG A 257 -7.10 -9.71 -4.36
CA ARG A 257 -8.37 -10.11 -3.72
C ARG A 257 -9.41 -9.04 -3.95
N ASN A 258 -10.53 -9.43 -4.56
CA ASN A 258 -11.62 -8.51 -4.90
C ASN A 258 -12.56 -8.30 -3.71
N GLU A 259 -12.02 -7.70 -2.68
CA GLU A 259 -12.63 -7.50 -1.37
C GLU A 259 -12.61 -6.03 -0.96
N GLY A 260 -13.04 -5.73 0.27
CA GLY A 260 -13.04 -4.37 0.80
C GLY A 260 -11.65 -3.77 0.97
N MET A 261 -11.58 -2.45 1.03
CA MET A 261 -10.36 -1.69 1.32
C MET A 261 -10.50 -1.01 2.67
N ASP A 262 -9.52 -1.23 3.55
CA ASP A 262 -9.42 -0.60 4.85
C ASP A 262 -7.96 -0.20 5.18
N ARG A 263 -7.65 0.00 6.46
CA ARG A 263 -6.29 0.36 6.90
C ARG A 263 -5.28 -0.77 6.78
N THR A 264 -5.73 -2.02 6.70
CA THR A 264 -4.90 -3.23 6.70
C THR A 264 -5.02 -4.03 5.40
N HIS A 265 -6.02 -3.74 4.57
CA HIS A 265 -6.31 -4.45 3.34
C HIS A 265 -6.30 -3.53 2.11
N ASN A 266 -5.65 -3.99 1.06
CA ASN A 266 -5.64 -3.39 -0.27
C ASN A 266 -5.89 -4.50 -1.30
N PRO A 267 -6.71 -4.27 -2.36
CA PRO A 267 -7.05 -5.31 -3.33
C PRO A 267 -5.86 -5.93 -4.05
N GLU A 268 -4.76 -5.20 -4.13
CA GLU A 268 -3.44 -5.64 -4.59
C GLU A 268 -2.45 -5.49 -3.45
N PHE A 269 -1.80 -6.56 -3.04
CA PHE A 269 -0.84 -6.57 -1.94
C PHE A 269 0.39 -7.41 -2.27
N THR A 270 1.44 -7.30 -1.45
CA THR A 270 2.67 -8.07 -1.63
C THR A 270 2.77 -9.13 -0.55
N VAL A 271 2.89 -10.37 -0.98
CA VAL A 271 3.26 -11.51 -0.13
C VAL A 271 4.62 -12.06 -0.58
N MET A 272 5.39 -12.59 0.33
CA MET A 272 6.53 -13.45 0.01
C MET A 272 6.17 -14.87 0.43
N GLU A 273 6.17 -15.78 -0.53
CA GLU A 273 5.96 -17.20 -0.25
C GLU A 273 7.25 -18.00 -0.47
N LEU A 274 7.51 -18.95 0.42
CA LEU A 274 8.64 -19.87 0.38
C LEU A 274 8.14 -21.31 0.58
N TYR A 275 8.62 -22.24 -0.25
CA TYR A 275 8.38 -23.69 -0.12
C TYR A 275 9.71 -24.42 -0.12
N VAL A 276 9.91 -25.32 0.86
CA VAL A 276 11.17 -26.05 1.03
C VAL A 276 10.91 -27.54 1.24
N ALA A 277 11.49 -28.36 0.38
CA ALA A 277 11.42 -29.81 0.45
C ALA A 277 12.16 -30.37 1.68
N TYR A 278 11.67 -31.54 2.18
CA TYR A 278 12.23 -32.26 3.32
C TYR A 278 12.24 -31.46 4.63
N LYS A 279 11.29 -30.52 4.77
CA LYS A 279 11.06 -29.68 5.97
C LYS A 279 9.62 -29.82 6.43
N ASP A 280 9.39 -29.45 7.70
CA ASP A 280 8.08 -29.38 8.34
C ASP A 280 7.85 -28.03 9.03
N TYR A 281 6.67 -27.84 9.63
CA TYR A 281 6.30 -26.56 10.25
C TYR A 281 7.15 -26.20 11.46
N PHE A 282 7.77 -27.17 12.17
CA PHE A 282 8.71 -26.87 13.26
C PHE A 282 9.96 -26.16 12.76
N TRP A 283 10.56 -26.74 11.69
CA TRP A 283 11.68 -26.10 11.02
C TRP A 283 11.31 -24.71 10.46
N MET A 284 10.07 -24.56 9.96
CA MET A 284 9.61 -23.29 9.42
C MET A 284 9.43 -22.23 10.52
N MET A 285 8.97 -22.59 11.73
CA MET A 285 8.94 -21.69 12.87
C MET A 285 10.33 -21.16 13.22
N GLU A 286 11.33 -22.05 13.35
CA GLU A 286 12.72 -21.65 13.64
C GLU A 286 13.32 -20.77 12.52
N THR A 287 13.01 -21.08 11.27
CA THR A 287 13.46 -20.28 10.10
C THR A 287 12.82 -18.90 10.12
N THR A 288 11.54 -18.80 10.46
CA THR A 288 10.79 -17.54 10.55
C THR A 288 11.34 -16.66 11.67
N GLU A 289 11.63 -17.23 12.84
CA GLU A 289 12.30 -16.53 13.94
C GLU A 289 13.63 -15.91 13.51
N GLN A 290 14.51 -16.69 12.90
CA GLN A 290 15.82 -16.23 12.43
C GLN A 290 15.70 -15.15 11.34
N LEU A 291 14.75 -15.32 10.42
CA LEU A 291 14.50 -14.36 9.35
C LEU A 291 14.05 -13.02 9.90
N LEU A 292 13.01 -13.01 10.75
CA LEU A 292 12.41 -11.77 11.26
C LEU A 292 13.34 -11.03 12.22
N GLU A 293 14.10 -11.74 13.06
CA GLU A 293 15.15 -11.12 13.90
C GLU A 293 16.19 -10.41 13.01
N LYS A 294 16.71 -11.10 11.98
CA LYS A 294 17.69 -10.52 11.04
C LYS A 294 17.12 -9.31 10.28
N VAL A 295 15.92 -9.45 9.72
CA VAL A 295 15.26 -8.38 8.94
C VAL A 295 15.02 -7.15 9.81
N THR A 296 14.52 -7.33 11.03
CA THR A 296 14.26 -6.23 11.95
C THR A 296 15.54 -5.52 12.34
N LEU A 297 16.58 -6.27 12.72
CA LEU A 297 17.88 -5.71 13.09
C LEU A 297 18.51 -4.92 11.94
N GLU A 298 18.49 -5.46 10.72
CA GLU A 298 19.06 -4.77 9.56
C GLU A 298 18.23 -3.54 9.15
N ALA A 299 16.90 -3.62 9.17
CA ALA A 299 16.04 -2.52 8.76
C ALA A 299 16.02 -1.35 9.74
N THR A 300 16.11 -1.62 11.05
CA THR A 300 15.89 -0.62 12.11
C THR A 300 17.10 -0.36 12.99
N GLY A 301 18.07 -1.29 13.03
CA GLY A 301 19.23 -1.24 13.92
C GLY A 301 18.98 -1.86 15.31
N SER A 302 17.80 -2.41 15.56
CA SER A 302 17.40 -3.05 16.83
C SER A 302 16.44 -4.20 16.56
N THR A 303 16.37 -5.20 17.44
CA THR A 303 15.30 -6.22 17.43
C THR A 303 13.99 -5.67 18.00
N VAL A 304 14.08 -4.63 18.85
CA VAL A 304 12.92 -3.96 19.44
C VAL A 304 12.50 -2.79 18.57
N VAL A 305 11.26 -2.78 18.14
CA VAL A 305 10.65 -1.71 17.35
C VAL A 305 9.45 -1.11 18.06
N LYS A 306 9.24 0.19 17.84
CA LYS A 306 8.04 0.88 18.32
C LYS A 306 6.95 0.76 17.26
N VAL A 307 5.74 0.36 17.70
CA VAL A 307 4.54 0.30 16.86
C VAL A 307 3.39 0.98 17.62
N GLY A 308 3.06 2.21 17.24
CA GLY A 308 2.15 3.04 18.01
C GLY A 308 2.69 3.32 19.40
N GLU A 309 2.00 2.86 20.44
CA GLU A 309 2.44 2.96 21.85
C GLU A 309 3.15 1.69 22.35
N GLN A 310 3.15 0.62 21.56
CA GLN A 310 3.72 -0.67 21.93
C GLN A 310 5.21 -0.74 21.56
N GLN A 311 5.96 -1.53 22.34
CA GLN A 311 7.29 -2.00 21.96
C GLN A 311 7.21 -3.49 21.65
N ILE A 312 7.65 -3.87 20.46
CA ILE A 312 7.61 -5.24 19.96
C ILE A 312 9.03 -5.73 19.78
N ASP A 313 9.38 -6.85 20.41
CA ASP A 313 10.70 -7.46 20.30
C ASP A 313 10.65 -8.69 19.37
N PHE A 314 11.34 -8.59 18.24
CA PHE A 314 11.49 -9.67 17.27
C PHE A 314 12.65 -10.63 17.60
N LYS A 315 13.19 -10.59 18.82
CA LYS A 315 14.22 -11.52 19.26
C LYS A 315 13.64 -12.91 19.52
N ALA A 316 14.22 -13.92 18.89
CA ALA A 316 13.85 -15.32 19.11
C ALA A 316 14.20 -15.82 20.55
N PRO A 317 13.52 -16.86 21.06
CA PRO A 317 12.41 -17.61 20.47
C PRO A 317 11.03 -16.97 20.75
N TYR A 318 10.04 -17.26 19.90
CA TYR A 318 8.66 -16.81 20.08
C TYR A 318 7.82 -17.88 20.81
N PRO A 319 6.81 -17.51 21.63
CA PRO A 319 5.84 -18.43 22.20
C PRO A 319 5.09 -19.23 21.13
N ARG A 320 4.70 -20.46 21.45
CA ARG A 320 3.89 -21.36 20.62
C ARG A 320 2.65 -21.74 21.40
N VAL A 321 1.48 -21.39 20.90
CA VAL A 321 0.19 -21.54 21.58
C VAL A 321 -0.80 -22.27 20.68
N PRO A 322 -1.32 -23.44 21.05
CA PRO A 322 -2.38 -24.11 20.31
C PRO A 322 -3.65 -23.22 20.23
N ILE A 323 -4.27 -23.14 19.04
CA ILE A 323 -5.43 -22.26 18.84
C ILE A 323 -6.60 -22.58 19.79
N LEU A 324 -6.87 -23.86 20.02
CA LEU A 324 -7.96 -24.29 20.91
C LEU A 324 -7.70 -23.93 22.38
N GLU A 325 -6.41 -23.94 22.80
CA GLU A 325 -6.00 -23.50 24.12
C GLU A 325 -6.10 -21.97 24.26
N ALA A 326 -5.75 -21.23 23.20
CA ALA A 326 -5.92 -19.78 23.13
C ALA A 326 -7.40 -19.40 23.33
N ILE A 327 -8.32 -20.03 22.58
CA ILE A 327 -9.76 -19.80 22.73
C ILE A 327 -10.22 -20.09 24.14
N LYS A 328 -9.85 -21.24 24.69
CA LYS A 328 -10.21 -21.61 26.06
C LYS A 328 -9.71 -20.59 27.10
N THR A 329 -8.49 -20.10 26.92
CA THR A 329 -7.85 -19.15 27.84
C THR A 329 -8.58 -17.82 27.88
N TYR A 330 -8.95 -17.26 26.73
CA TYR A 330 -9.54 -15.92 26.64
C TYR A 330 -11.06 -15.90 26.71
N THR A 331 -11.74 -16.97 26.29
CA THR A 331 -13.20 -17.02 26.30
C THR A 331 -13.78 -17.83 27.45
N GLY A 332 -12.99 -18.74 28.07
CA GLY A 332 -13.43 -19.71 29.05
C GLY A 332 -14.14 -20.94 28.46
N TYR A 333 -14.35 -21.01 27.13
CA TYR A 333 -15.01 -22.13 26.46
C TYR A 333 -13.98 -23.09 25.89
N ASP A 334 -14.14 -24.39 26.19
CA ASP A 334 -13.36 -25.47 25.56
C ASP A 334 -14.08 -25.93 24.30
N VAL A 335 -13.60 -25.47 23.14
CA VAL A 335 -14.25 -25.77 21.86
C VAL A 335 -13.73 -27.05 21.18
N SER A 336 -12.81 -27.77 21.82
CA SER A 336 -12.08 -28.92 21.23
C SER A 336 -12.96 -30.09 20.80
N GLU A 337 -14.09 -30.31 21.48
CA GLU A 337 -15.02 -31.42 21.21
C GLU A 337 -16.42 -30.93 20.76
N MET A 338 -16.58 -29.62 20.49
CA MET A 338 -17.86 -29.05 20.12
C MET A 338 -18.23 -29.38 18.67
N ASP A 339 -19.48 -29.73 18.45
CA ASP A 339 -20.06 -29.80 17.12
C ASP A 339 -20.46 -28.40 16.60
N GLU A 340 -20.89 -28.33 15.32
CA GLU A 340 -21.25 -27.05 14.69
C GLU A 340 -22.36 -26.30 15.45
N ALA A 341 -23.36 -27.00 15.98
CA ALA A 341 -24.45 -26.39 16.72
C ALA A 341 -23.99 -25.78 18.04
N GLN A 342 -23.13 -26.51 18.77
CA GLN A 342 -22.52 -26.05 20.01
C GLN A 342 -21.58 -24.84 19.80
N LEU A 343 -20.76 -24.86 18.72
CA LEU A 343 -19.90 -23.74 18.36
C LEU A 343 -20.73 -22.48 18.02
N ARG A 344 -21.84 -22.66 17.30
CA ARG A 344 -22.75 -21.57 16.94
C ARG A 344 -23.44 -20.96 18.17
N GLU A 345 -23.82 -21.78 19.16
CA GLU A 345 -24.34 -21.31 20.45
C GLU A 345 -23.27 -20.58 21.26
N THR A 346 -22.05 -21.10 21.27
CA THR A 346 -20.89 -20.46 21.93
C THR A 346 -20.57 -19.10 21.33
N ALA A 347 -20.51 -19.01 19.99
CA ALA A 347 -20.29 -17.74 19.31
C ALA A 347 -21.39 -16.70 19.64
N LYS A 348 -22.66 -17.12 19.66
CA LYS A 348 -23.78 -16.26 20.10
C LYS A 348 -23.64 -15.81 21.56
N ALA A 349 -23.22 -16.72 22.44
CA ALA A 349 -22.99 -16.39 23.86
C ALA A 349 -21.85 -15.38 24.03
N LEU A 350 -20.88 -15.37 23.13
CA LEU A 350 -19.79 -14.40 23.03
C LEU A 350 -20.20 -13.11 22.29
N HIS A 351 -21.47 -12.96 21.89
CA HIS A 351 -22.02 -11.83 21.16
C HIS A 351 -21.45 -11.63 19.77
N LEU A 352 -20.97 -12.71 19.12
CA LEU A 352 -20.46 -12.68 17.76
C LEU A 352 -21.60 -12.80 16.74
N GLU A 353 -21.46 -12.15 15.60
CA GLU A 353 -22.37 -12.29 14.47
C GLU A 353 -22.06 -13.59 13.72
N VAL A 354 -22.99 -14.54 13.69
CA VAL A 354 -22.82 -15.82 13.01
C VAL A 354 -23.83 -15.98 11.88
N ASP A 355 -23.33 -16.25 10.68
CA ASP A 355 -24.14 -16.59 9.51
C ASP A 355 -24.44 -18.10 9.49
N GLU A 356 -25.65 -18.48 9.05
CA GLU A 356 -26.08 -19.89 8.96
C GLU A 356 -25.20 -20.73 8.02
N ARG A 357 -24.46 -20.09 7.13
CA ARG A 357 -23.52 -20.71 6.18
C ARG A 357 -22.17 -21.08 6.77
N MET A 358 -21.80 -20.54 7.94
CA MET A 358 -20.52 -20.81 8.59
C MET A 358 -20.45 -22.26 9.08
N GLY A 359 -19.50 -23.05 8.59
CA GLY A 359 -19.16 -24.37 9.11
C GLY A 359 -18.23 -24.30 10.34
N ILE A 360 -17.86 -25.46 10.89
CA ILE A 360 -17.03 -25.61 12.09
C ILE A 360 -15.76 -24.74 12.02
N GLY A 361 -15.01 -24.85 10.93
CA GLY A 361 -13.76 -24.10 10.74
C GLY A 361 -13.98 -22.58 10.82
N LYS A 362 -14.97 -22.06 10.09
CA LYS A 362 -15.28 -20.62 10.08
C LYS A 362 -15.75 -20.09 11.44
N LEU A 363 -16.51 -20.91 12.20
CA LEU A 363 -16.96 -20.56 13.56
C LEU A 363 -15.79 -20.48 14.54
N ILE A 364 -14.82 -21.39 14.46
CA ILE A 364 -13.61 -21.37 15.29
C ILE A 364 -12.74 -20.15 14.93
N ASP A 365 -12.60 -19.87 13.63
CA ASP A 365 -11.86 -18.71 13.12
C ASP A 365 -12.46 -17.39 13.62
N GLU A 366 -13.78 -17.25 13.55
CA GLU A 366 -14.50 -16.07 14.04
C GLU A 366 -14.33 -15.87 15.55
N ILE A 367 -14.46 -16.96 16.33
CA ILE A 367 -14.24 -16.92 17.79
C ILE A 367 -12.81 -16.50 18.11
N PHE A 368 -11.81 -17.05 17.40
CA PHE A 368 -10.42 -16.71 17.63
C PHE A 368 -10.13 -15.26 17.21
N GLY A 369 -10.56 -14.86 16.03
CA GLY A 369 -10.33 -13.52 15.49
C GLY A 369 -10.85 -12.41 16.41
N GLU A 370 -12.13 -12.52 16.80
CA GLU A 370 -12.77 -11.48 17.59
C GLU A 370 -12.38 -11.51 19.07
N CYS A 371 -12.17 -12.70 19.66
CA CYS A 371 -11.93 -12.83 21.10
C CYS A 371 -10.47 -12.98 21.50
N CYS A 372 -9.57 -13.41 20.61
CA CYS A 372 -8.21 -13.81 21.01
C CYS A 372 -7.09 -13.03 20.33
N GLU A 373 -7.20 -12.70 19.03
CA GLU A 373 -6.10 -12.11 18.24
C GLU A 373 -5.47 -10.88 18.88
N HIS A 374 -6.29 -9.95 19.38
CA HIS A 374 -5.85 -8.67 19.94
C HIS A 374 -5.00 -8.78 21.19
N HIS A 375 -4.95 -9.95 21.85
CA HIS A 375 -4.09 -10.22 22.98
C HIS A 375 -2.63 -10.52 22.60
N TYR A 376 -2.37 -10.91 21.36
CA TYR A 376 -1.03 -11.29 20.88
C TYR A 376 -0.27 -10.08 20.33
N VAL A 377 0.23 -9.22 21.22
CA VAL A 377 1.03 -8.04 20.86
C VAL A 377 2.45 -8.43 20.46
N GLN A 378 3.11 -9.30 21.24
CA GLN A 378 4.44 -9.81 20.94
C GLN A 378 4.35 -10.94 19.91
N PRO A 379 5.39 -11.14 19.07
CA PRO A 379 5.42 -12.24 18.10
C PRO A 379 5.11 -13.57 18.79
N THR A 380 4.03 -14.23 18.36
CA THR A 380 3.55 -15.48 18.95
C THR A 380 3.03 -16.38 17.84
N PHE A 381 3.50 -17.62 17.78
CA PHE A 381 2.95 -18.63 16.91
C PHE A 381 1.67 -19.21 17.50
N ILE A 382 0.56 -19.06 16.78
CA ILE A 382 -0.67 -19.82 17.04
C ILE A 382 -0.58 -21.08 16.19
N ILE A 383 -0.66 -22.26 16.83
CA ILE A 383 -0.38 -23.54 16.19
C ILE A 383 -1.56 -24.50 16.24
N ASP A 384 -1.50 -25.58 15.47
CA ASP A 384 -2.36 -26.76 15.54
C ASP A 384 -3.85 -26.45 15.23
N TYR A 385 -4.07 -25.88 14.06
CA TYR A 385 -5.39 -25.50 13.58
C TYR A 385 -6.27 -26.72 13.26
N PRO A 386 -7.60 -26.65 13.44
CA PRO A 386 -8.52 -27.69 13.01
C PRO A 386 -8.42 -27.99 11.50
N LYS A 387 -8.67 -29.24 11.15
CA LYS A 387 -8.56 -29.75 9.78
C LYS A 387 -9.49 -29.02 8.79
N GLU A 388 -10.67 -28.63 9.25
CA GLU A 388 -11.70 -27.92 8.49
C GLU A 388 -11.27 -26.50 8.07
N MET A 389 -10.31 -25.90 8.78
CA MET A 389 -9.75 -24.57 8.47
C MET A 389 -8.58 -24.60 7.50
N SER A 390 -8.08 -25.79 7.12
CA SER A 390 -6.76 -25.93 6.52
C SER A 390 -6.74 -26.94 5.36
N PRO A 391 -7.40 -26.64 4.21
CA PRO A 391 -7.59 -27.61 3.13
C PRO A 391 -6.30 -28.04 2.42
N LEU A 392 -5.20 -27.29 2.55
CA LEU A 392 -3.91 -27.56 1.88
C LEU A 392 -2.81 -28.07 2.84
N THR A 393 -3.17 -28.25 4.11
CA THR A 393 -2.23 -28.56 5.19
C THR A 393 -2.25 -30.05 5.55
N LYS A 394 -1.08 -30.60 5.85
CA LYS A 394 -0.90 -31.98 6.34
C LYS A 394 -1.60 -32.18 7.67
N GLU A 395 -2.27 -33.34 7.82
CA GLU A 395 -2.82 -33.79 9.09
C GLU A 395 -1.72 -33.84 10.19
N HIS A 396 -2.07 -33.41 11.39
CA HIS A 396 -1.14 -33.38 12.51
C HIS A 396 -0.73 -34.81 12.92
N ARG A 397 0.56 -35.04 13.13
CA ARG A 397 1.17 -36.37 13.36
C ARG A 397 0.65 -37.10 14.61
N GLU A 398 0.08 -36.39 15.58
CA GLU A 398 -0.40 -36.98 16.84
C GLU A 398 -1.94 -36.88 16.99
N ASN A 399 -2.60 -35.92 16.32
CA ASN A 399 -4.04 -35.72 16.41
C ASN A 399 -4.68 -35.50 15.03
N PRO A 400 -5.36 -36.48 14.46
CA PRO A 400 -5.91 -36.40 13.10
C PRO A 400 -7.03 -35.36 12.88
N ARG A 401 -7.53 -34.73 13.96
CA ARG A 401 -8.51 -33.63 13.86
C ARG A 401 -7.84 -32.28 13.67
N LEU A 402 -6.53 -32.21 13.88
CA LEU A 402 -5.73 -31.00 13.74
C LEU A 402 -4.83 -31.09 12.50
N THR A 403 -4.18 -29.99 12.19
CA THR A 403 -3.20 -29.87 11.12
C THR A 403 -1.90 -29.25 11.63
N GLU A 404 -0.78 -29.58 11.00
CA GLU A 404 0.53 -28.96 11.27
C GLU A 404 0.61 -27.59 10.62
N ARG A 405 -0.10 -26.60 11.19
CA ARG A 405 -0.20 -25.23 10.73
C ARG A 405 0.14 -24.26 11.85
N PHE A 406 0.74 -23.15 11.50
CA PHE A 406 0.81 -21.99 12.39
C PHE A 406 0.48 -20.69 11.66
N GLU A 407 -0.03 -19.74 12.42
CA GLU A 407 -0.04 -18.34 12.09
C GLU A 407 0.86 -17.57 13.05
N LEU A 408 1.66 -16.65 12.56
CA LEU A 408 2.45 -15.76 13.39
C LEU A 408 1.66 -14.47 13.65
N MET A 409 1.22 -14.31 14.88
CA MET A 409 0.54 -13.11 15.35
C MET A 409 1.53 -12.09 15.85
N VAL A 410 1.40 -10.83 15.41
CA VAL A 410 2.19 -9.68 15.87
C VAL A 410 1.29 -8.46 15.94
N ASN A 411 1.28 -7.77 17.06
CA ASN A 411 0.45 -6.59 17.29
C ASN A 411 -1.06 -6.84 17.03
N GLY A 412 -1.54 -8.01 17.42
CA GLY A 412 -2.93 -8.41 17.23
C GLY A 412 -3.34 -8.65 15.77
N LYS A 413 -2.39 -9.01 14.91
CA LYS A 413 -2.64 -9.29 13.49
C LYS A 413 -1.75 -10.42 12.99
N GLU A 414 -2.29 -11.23 12.08
CA GLU A 414 -1.54 -12.22 11.34
C GLU A 414 -0.46 -11.55 10.47
N LEU A 415 0.80 -11.94 10.66
CA LEU A 415 1.94 -11.52 9.87
C LEU A 415 2.37 -12.57 8.86
N ALA A 416 2.29 -13.85 9.24
CA ALA A 416 2.67 -14.99 8.41
C ALA A 416 1.78 -16.19 8.70
N ASN A 417 1.60 -17.04 7.67
CA ASN A 417 0.88 -18.30 7.74
C ASN A 417 1.75 -19.41 7.11
N ALA A 418 1.89 -20.53 7.79
CA ALA A 418 2.76 -21.61 7.34
C ALA A 418 2.30 -22.97 7.84
N TYR A 419 2.70 -23.99 7.10
CA TYR A 419 2.33 -25.37 7.46
C TYR A 419 3.26 -26.42 6.86
N THR A 420 3.14 -27.65 7.36
CA THR A 420 3.57 -28.83 6.64
C THR A 420 2.58 -29.11 5.51
N GLU A 421 3.06 -29.19 4.28
CA GLU A 421 2.22 -29.28 3.08
C GLU A 421 1.53 -30.64 2.96
N LEU A 422 0.25 -30.62 2.61
CA LEU A 422 -0.46 -31.83 2.22
C LEU A 422 0.09 -32.33 0.89
N ASN A 423 0.66 -33.52 0.91
CA ASN A 423 1.28 -34.17 -0.26
C ASN A 423 0.65 -35.51 -0.65
N ASP A 424 -0.47 -35.87 0.00
CA ASP A 424 -1.29 -37.03 -0.39
C ASP A 424 -2.33 -36.58 -1.43
N PRO A 425 -2.24 -37.05 -2.70
CA PRO A 425 -3.18 -36.59 -3.74
C PRO A 425 -4.62 -37.04 -3.49
N ILE A 426 -4.84 -38.12 -2.73
CA ILE A 426 -6.18 -38.66 -2.44
C ILE A 426 -6.84 -37.77 -1.36
N ASP A 427 -6.17 -37.55 -0.24
CA ASP A 427 -6.65 -36.64 0.81
C ASP A 427 -6.84 -35.21 0.25
N GLN A 428 -5.92 -34.73 -0.60
CA GLN A 428 -6.07 -33.42 -1.22
C GLN A 428 -7.32 -33.30 -2.10
N ARG A 429 -7.63 -34.36 -2.85
CA ARG A 429 -8.86 -34.39 -3.66
C ARG A 429 -10.11 -34.35 -2.78
N GLU A 430 -10.15 -35.14 -1.72
CA GLU A 430 -11.26 -35.15 -0.76
C GLU A 430 -11.49 -33.77 -0.14
N ARG A 431 -10.39 -33.08 0.26
CA ARG A 431 -10.48 -31.72 0.80
C ARG A 431 -11.00 -30.70 -0.20
N PHE A 432 -10.59 -30.78 -1.46
CA PHE A 432 -11.15 -29.91 -2.51
C PHE A 432 -12.63 -30.20 -2.79
N GLU A 433 -13.06 -31.45 -2.74
CA GLU A 433 -14.46 -31.82 -2.88
C GLU A 433 -15.32 -31.31 -1.71
N ASP A 434 -14.76 -31.29 -0.50
CA ASP A 434 -15.44 -30.69 0.66
C ASP A 434 -15.54 -29.15 0.54
N GLN A 435 -14.49 -28.48 0.05
CA GLN A 435 -14.56 -27.05 -0.27
C GLN A 435 -15.62 -26.74 -1.34
N LEU A 436 -15.73 -27.57 -2.37
CA LEU A 436 -16.76 -27.39 -3.41
C LEU A 436 -18.18 -27.49 -2.85
N LYS A 437 -18.44 -28.37 -1.88
CA LYS A 437 -19.72 -28.46 -1.17
C LYS A 437 -20.07 -27.17 -0.39
N LEU A 438 -19.06 -26.48 0.13
CA LEU A 438 -19.25 -25.17 0.77
C LEU A 438 -19.61 -24.09 -0.26
N SER A 439 -18.95 -24.10 -1.42
CA SER A 439 -19.29 -23.22 -2.55
C SER A 439 -20.73 -23.41 -3.03
N GLU A 440 -21.21 -24.65 -3.14
CA GLU A 440 -22.60 -24.95 -3.51
C GLU A 440 -23.63 -24.43 -2.49
N LYS A 441 -23.22 -24.22 -1.24
CA LYS A 441 -24.03 -23.61 -0.19
C LYS A 441 -23.99 -22.07 -0.21
N GLY A 442 -23.24 -21.49 -1.17
CA GLY A 442 -23.16 -20.03 -1.37
C GLY A 442 -21.95 -19.37 -0.72
N ASP A 443 -20.90 -20.14 -0.41
CA ASP A 443 -19.61 -19.60 -0.02
C ASP A 443 -18.80 -19.21 -1.29
N ASP A 444 -18.80 -17.92 -1.61
CA ASP A 444 -18.11 -17.36 -2.80
C ASP A 444 -16.58 -17.37 -2.68
N GLU A 445 -16.05 -17.69 -1.50
CA GLU A 445 -14.62 -17.73 -1.20
C GLU A 445 -14.05 -19.14 -1.26
N ALA A 446 -14.88 -20.18 -1.34
CA ALA A 446 -14.45 -21.56 -1.37
C ALA A 446 -13.59 -21.90 -2.59
N MET A 447 -12.59 -22.78 -2.39
CA MET A 447 -11.63 -23.13 -3.43
C MET A 447 -12.23 -23.97 -4.55
N PHE A 448 -11.76 -23.76 -5.77
CA PHE A 448 -12.05 -24.59 -6.94
C PHE A 448 -11.10 -25.81 -6.99
N ILE A 449 -11.55 -26.89 -7.63
CA ILE A 449 -10.69 -28.07 -7.85
C ILE A 449 -9.70 -27.78 -8.96
N ASP A 450 -8.41 -27.76 -8.64
CA ASP A 450 -7.32 -27.70 -9.63
C ASP A 450 -6.85 -29.11 -9.95
N HIS A 451 -7.40 -29.67 -11.02
CA HIS A 451 -7.07 -31.03 -11.50
C HIS A 451 -5.62 -31.17 -11.95
N ASP A 452 -4.96 -30.10 -12.42
CA ASP A 452 -3.58 -30.12 -12.81
C ASP A 452 -2.65 -30.16 -11.59
N PHE A 453 -3.01 -29.46 -10.53
CA PHE A 453 -2.30 -29.57 -9.25
C PHE A 453 -2.43 -30.96 -8.64
N LEU A 454 -3.64 -31.57 -8.64
CA LEU A 454 -3.82 -32.95 -8.18
C LEU A 454 -2.98 -33.91 -8.98
N ARG A 455 -2.95 -33.78 -10.30
CA ARG A 455 -2.07 -34.59 -11.17
C ARG A 455 -0.59 -34.39 -10.85
N ALA A 456 -0.16 -33.17 -10.52
CA ALA A 456 1.21 -32.91 -10.10
C ALA A 456 1.56 -33.66 -8.80
N LEU A 457 0.66 -33.67 -7.80
CA LEU A 457 0.86 -34.43 -6.56
C LEU A 457 0.98 -35.95 -6.82
N GLU A 458 0.27 -36.48 -7.82
CA GLU A 458 0.36 -37.90 -8.23
C GLU A 458 1.75 -38.27 -8.77
N TYR A 459 2.59 -37.29 -9.17
CA TYR A 459 4.01 -37.49 -9.49
C TYR A 459 4.93 -37.48 -8.26
N ALA A 460 4.37 -37.41 -7.07
CA ALA A 460 5.01 -37.41 -5.76
C ALA A 460 5.69 -36.08 -5.41
N MET A 461 5.04 -35.32 -4.55
CA MET A 461 5.67 -34.20 -3.86
C MET A 461 6.37 -34.70 -2.59
N PRO A 462 7.67 -34.39 -2.37
CA PRO A 462 8.35 -34.77 -1.12
C PRO A 462 7.68 -34.08 0.08
N PRO A 463 7.92 -34.56 1.33
CA PRO A 463 7.57 -33.79 2.50
C PRO A 463 8.08 -32.34 2.39
N THR A 464 7.21 -31.38 2.55
CA THR A 464 7.50 -29.96 2.23
C THR A 464 6.87 -29.07 3.30
N SER A 465 7.51 -27.96 3.62
CA SER A 465 6.90 -26.89 4.40
C SER A 465 6.86 -25.61 3.59
N GLY A 466 5.73 -24.90 3.67
CA GLY A 466 5.53 -23.61 3.03
C GLY A 466 5.18 -22.52 4.02
N ILE A 467 5.48 -21.28 3.67
CA ILE A 467 5.12 -20.06 4.42
C ILE A 467 4.78 -18.93 3.49
N GLY A 468 3.72 -18.19 3.82
CA GLY A 468 3.42 -16.86 3.27
C GLY A 468 3.66 -15.78 4.31
N ILE A 469 4.42 -14.74 3.97
CA ILE A 469 4.69 -13.57 4.82
C ILE A 469 4.12 -12.31 4.16
N GLY A 470 3.22 -11.61 4.86
CA GLY A 470 2.66 -10.35 4.41
C GLY A 470 3.70 -9.22 4.45
N ILE A 471 4.30 -8.91 3.30
CA ILE A 471 5.39 -7.91 3.21
C ILE A 471 4.88 -6.51 3.54
N ASP A 472 3.66 -6.18 3.14
CA ASP A 472 3.08 -4.87 3.47
C ASP A 472 2.87 -4.73 4.98
N ARG A 473 2.33 -5.76 5.65
CA ARG A 473 2.17 -5.80 7.12
C ARG A 473 3.52 -5.73 7.85
N LEU A 474 4.52 -6.48 7.39
CA LEU A 474 5.87 -6.41 7.97
C LEU A 474 6.46 -5.01 7.82
N CYS A 475 6.29 -4.36 6.67
CA CYS A 475 6.72 -2.98 6.47
C CYS A 475 5.97 -2.00 7.40
N MET A 476 4.66 -2.16 7.59
CA MET A 476 3.89 -1.34 8.53
C MET A 476 4.46 -1.42 9.94
N LEU A 477 4.74 -2.63 10.43
CA LEU A 477 5.33 -2.85 11.75
C LEU A 477 6.72 -2.20 11.88
N LEU A 478 7.63 -2.47 10.93
CA LEU A 478 9.03 -2.00 11.02
C LEU A 478 9.21 -0.51 10.68
N THR A 479 8.16 0.17 10.25
CA THR A 479 8.19 1.61 9.92
C THR A 479 7.21 2.45 10.75
N ASP A 480 6.55 1.83 11.75
CA ASP A 480 5.53 2.47 12.61
C ASP A 480 4.42 3.16 11.79
N ASN A 481 3.92 2.48 10.77
CA ASN A 481 2.83 2.97 9.95
C ASN A 481 1.54 2.19 10.25
N ALA A 482 0.50 2.89 10.67
CA ALA A 482 -0.78 2.28 11.06
C ALA A 482 -1.68 1.89 9.87
N SER A 483 -1.28 2.22 8.63
CA SER A 483 -2.09 1.98 7.44
C SER A 483 -1.25 1.42 6.29
N ILE A 484 -1.80 0.43 5.58
CA ILE A 484 -1.18 -0.17 4.40
C ILE A 484 -0.93 0.85 3.29
N GLN A 485 -1.75 1.91 3.18
CA GLN A 485 -1.57 2.98 2.21
C GLN A 485 -0.26 3.76 2.44
N GLU A 486 0.25 3.80 3.67
CA GLU A 486 1.52 4.48 3.97
C GLU A 486 2.74 3.72 3.44
N VAL A 487 2.64 2.41 3.29
CA VAL A 487 3.73 1.54 2.82
C VAL A 487 3.60 1.15 1.35
N LEU A 488 2.56 1.61 0.66
CA LEU A 488 2.36 1.48 -0.78
C LEU A 488 2.62 2.83 -1.47
N PHE A 489 3.36 2.83 -2.59
CA PHE A 489 3.59 4.06 -3.35
C PHE A 489 2.27 4.63 -3.90
N PHE A 490 1.46 3.78 -4.51
CA PHE A 490 0.20 4.15 -5.13
C PHE A 490 -0.88 3.14 -4.71
N PRO A 491 -1.45 3.31 -3.51
CA PRO A 491 -2.54 2.45 -3.05
C PRO A 491 -3.78 2.63 -3.92
N GLN A 492 -4.62 1.59 -3.98
CA GLN A 492 -5.93 1.73 -4.60
C GLN A 492 -6.76 2.75 -3.81
N MET A 493 -7.36 3.69 -4.51
CA MET A 493 -8.17 4.75 -3.90
C MET A 493 -9.61 4.69 -4.42
N ARG A 494 -10.56 5.00 -3.56
CA ARG A 494 -11.94 5.23 -4.02
C ARG A 494 -11.95 6.38 -5.03
N PRO A 495 -12.84 6.36 -6.04
CA PRO A 495 -12.99 7.49 -6.95
C PRO A 495 -13.18 8.80 -6.17
N GLU A 496 -12.53 9.88 -6.61
CA GLU A 496 -12.81 11.18 -6.04
C GLU A 496 -14.31 11.49 -6.20
N LYS A 497 -14.97 11.88 -5.12
CA LYS A 497 -16.27 12.53 -5.23
C LYS A 497 -16.01 13.84 -5.98
N LYS A 498 -16.25 13.83 -7.30
CA LYS A 498 -16.21 15.08 -8.06
C LYS A 498 -17.21 16.02 -7.42
N ALA A 499 -16.77 17.18 -6.96
CA ALA A 499 -17.69 18.26 -6.66
C ALA A 499 -18.48 18.52 -7.94
N LEU A 500 -19.72 18.10 -7.98
CA LEU A 500 -20.60 18.29 -9.13
C LEU A 500 -20.72 19.82 -9.31
N ALA A 501 -20.29 20.31 -10.46
CA ALA A 501 -20.54 21.70 -10.85
C ALA A 501 -22.04 21.81 -11.15
N LEU A 502 -22.84 21.92 -10.10
CA LEU A 502 -24.29 21.99 -10.16
C LEU A 502 -24.72 23.42 -10.43
N SER A 503 -25.70 23.61 -11.31
CA SER A 503 -26.42 24.86 -11.44
C SER A 503 -27.21 25.17 -10.17
N GLU A 504 -27.67 26.40 -10.00
CA GLU A 504 -28.51 26.76 -8.85
C GLU A 504 -29.82 25.96 -8.82
N GLU A 505 -30.38 25.63 -9.98
CA GLU A 505 -31.56 24.79 -10.12
C GLU A 505 -31.29 23.35 -9.68
N GLU A 506 -30.11 22.80 -10.03
CA GLU A 506 -29.71 21.44 -9.64
C GLU A 506 -29.42 21.33 -8.14
N LYS A 507 -28.79 22.36 -7.55
CA LYS A 507 -28.59 22.44 -6.10
C LYS A 507 -29.91 22.45 -5.35
N ALA A 508 -30.88 23.26 -5.81
CA ALA A 508 -32.21 23.33 -5.19
C ALA A 508 -32.94 21.98 -5.19
N ILE A 509 -32.81 21.18 -6.27
CA ILE A 509 -33.40 19.82 -6.33
C ILE A 509 -32.71 18.89 -5.32
N ILE A 510 -31.39 18.93 -5.21
CA ILE A 510 -30.65 18.11 -4.24
C ILE A 510 -31.00 18.51 -2.80
N GLU A 511 -31.06 19.80 -2.48
CA GLU A 511 -31.44 20.28 -1.15
C GLU A 511 -32.85 19.83 -0.76
N LEU A 512 -33.81 19.88 -1.70
CA LEU A 512 -35.16 19.38 -1.48
C LEU A 512 -35.21 17.86 -1.22
N LEU A 513 -34.34 17.08 -1.87
CA LEU A 513 -34.21 15.65 -1.62
C LEU A 513 -33.56 15.38 -0.26
N GLN A 514 -32.51 16.12 0.10
CA GLN A 514 -31.84 15.99 1.40
C GLN A 514 -32.79 16.32 2.58
N GLN A 515 -33.68 17.30 2.42
CA GLN A 515 -34.71 17.63 3.41
C GLN A 515 -35.81 16.54 3.55
N ARG A 516 -35.81 15.52 2.66
CA ARG A 516 -36.76 14.41 2.61
C ARG A 516 -36.08 13.06 2.73
N ASP A 517 -35.03 12.99 3.52
CA ASP A 517 -34.23 11.78 3.77
C ASP A 517 -33.70 11.11 2.49
N GLY A 518 -33.39 11.93 1.46
CA GLY A 518 -32.80 11.50 0.20
C GLY A 518 -33.76 10.85 -0.80
N SER A 519 -35.07 10.81 -0.53
CA SER A 519 -36.04 10.18 -1.43
C SER A 519 -37.36 10.97 -1.51
N ALA A 520 -37.94 11.07 -2.70
CA ALA A 520 -39.24 11.73 -2.89
C ALA A 520 -39.97 11.20 -4.14
N ASP A 521 -41.31 11.31 -4.13
CA ASP A 521 -42.10 11.14 -5.35
C ASP A 521 -41.73 12.20 -6.40
N LEU A 522 -41.61 11.77 -7.68
CA LEU A 522 -41.17 12.63 -8.77
C LEU A 522 -42.07 13.85 -8.98
N ALA A 523 -43.38 13.66 -8.89
CA ALA A 523 -44.39 14.71 -9.11
C ALA A 523 -44.37 15.73 -7.95
N GLU A 524 -44.27 15.24 -6.72
CA GLU A 524 -44.15 16.07 -5.53
C GLU A 524 -42.87 16.89 -5.52
N LEU A 525 -41.73 16.26 -5.87
CA LEU A 525 -40.44 16.91 -5.94
C LEU A 525 -40.44 18.01 -7.02
N LYS A 526 -41.06 17.73 -8.18
CA LYS A 526 -41.23 18.70 -9.26
C LYS A 526 -42.06 19.90 -8.81
N ALA A 527 -43.18 19.66 -8.14
CA ALA A 527 -44.04 20.71 -7.62
C ALA A 527 -43.32 21.58 -6.55
N ALA A 528 -42.58 20.94 -5.65
CA ALA A 528 -41.81 21.62 -4.60
C ALA A 528 -40.63 22.45 -5.13
N SER A 529 -40.03 22.05 -6.25
CA SER A 529 -38.89 22.75 -6.83
C SER A 529 -39.23 24.15 -7.37
N GLY A 530 -40.48 24.43 -7.69
CA GLY A 530 -40.91 25.68 -8.30
C GLY A 530 -40.31 25.97 -9.69
N LEU A 531 -39.61 25.01 -10.29
CA LEU A 531 -38.94 25.17 -11.59
C LEU A 531 -39.93 25.06 -12.76
N SER A 532 -39.70 25.85 -13.81
CA SER A 532 -40.46 25.64 -15.05
C SER A 532 -40.17 24.26 -15.64
N GLY A 533 -41.15 23.65 -16.35
CA GLY A 533 -41.00 22.33 -16.91
C GLY A 533 -39.71 22.10 -17.70
N LYS A 534 -39.32 23.08 -18.54
CA LYS A 534 -38.07 22.99 -19.32
C LYS A 534 -36.80 23.00 -18.44
N LYS A 535 -36.75 23.83 -17.39
CA LYS A 535 -35.60 23.87 -16.45
C LYS A 535 -35.55 22.59 -15.63
N TRP A 536 -36.69 22.11 -15.15
CA TRP A 536 -36.80 20.84 -14.44
C TRP A 536 -36.26 19.68 -15.27
N ASP A 537 -36.74 19.50 -16.50
CA ASP A 537 -36.36 18.37 -17.35
C ASP A 537 -34.87 18.38 -17.69
N VAL A 538 -34.28 19.57 -17.91
CA VAL A 538 -32.84 19.72 -18.13
C VAL A 538 -32.04 19.37 -16.88
N SER A 539 -32.43 19.90 -15.70
CA SER A 539 -31.74 19.65 -14.43
C SER A 539 -31.82 18.17 -14.01
N MET A 540 -33.00 17.55 -14.11
CA MET A 540 -33.17 16.12 -13.81
C MET A 540 -32.34 15.22 -14.72
N LYS A 541 -32.32 15.53 -16.03
CA LYS A 541 -31.51 14.79 -16.99
C LYS A 541 -30.00 14.93 -16.70
N ASN A 542 -29.55 16.12 -16.35
CA ASN A 542 -28.15 16.35 -15.99
C ASN A 542 -27.79 15.66 -14.67
N LEU A 543 -28.61 15.77 -13.62
CA LEU A 543 -28.38 15.11 -12.34
C LEU A 543 -28.35 13.59 -12.49
N SER A 544 -29.24 13.00 -13.28
CA SER A 544 -29.23 11.57 -13.59
C SER A 544 -27.98 11.17 -14.38
N LYS A 545 -27.58 11.97 -15.39
CA LYS A 545 -26.34 11.74 -16.16
C LYS A 545 -25.07 11.84 -15.30
N LEU A 546 -25.09 12.70 -14.28
CA LEU A 546 -23.99 12.85 -13.33
C LEU A 546 -24.01 11.76 -12.25
N GLY A 547 -25.02 10.87 -12.25
CA GLY A 547 -25.18 9.83 -11.22
C GLY A 547 -25.53 10.39 -9.85
N ALA A 548 -26.00 11.64 -9.77
CA ALA A 548 -26.36 12.30 -8.51
C ALA A 548 -27.71 11.82 -7.96
N LEU A 549 -28.59 11.32 -8.83
CA LEU A 549 -29.89 10.76 -8.48
C LEU A 549 -30.27 9.61 -9.41
N ASN A 550 -31.09 8.72 -8.87
CA ASN A 550 -31.73 7.63 -9.60
C ASN A 550 -33.26 7.82 -9.61
N VAL A 551 -33.94 7.39 -10.68
CA VAL A 551 -35.40 7.41 -10.76
C VAL A 551 -35.88 5.98 -10.93
N GLU A 552 -36.59 5.49 -9.92
CA GLU A 552 -37.13 4.12 -9.89
C GLU A 552 -38.65 4.11 -10.02
N LYS A 553 -39.18 3.09 -10.67
CA LYS A 553 -40.61 2.85 -10.74
C LYS A 553 -41.05 1.97 -9.56
N THR A 554 -41.86 2.52 -8.70
CA THR A 554 -42.47 1.80 -7.56
C THR A 554 -43.94 1.53 -7.82
N ASP A 555 -44.58 0.72 -7.00
CA ASP A 555 -46.01 0.44 -7.09
C ASP A 555 -46.88 1.69 -6.91
N SER A 556 -46.36 2.73 -6.26
CA SER A 556 -47.02 4.00 -6.00
C SER A 556 -46.71 5.11 -7.02
N GLY A 557 -45.80 4.89 -7.96
CA GLY A 557 -45.40 5.90 -8.94
C GLY A 557 -43.92 5.89 -9.28
N LEU A 558 -43.37 7.04 -9.67
CA LEU A 558 -41.93 7.25 -9.91
C LEU A 558 -41.30 7.92 -8.71
N THR A 559 -40.32 7.27 -8.11
CA THR A 559 -39.57 7.78 -6.95
C THR A 559 -38.19 8.21 -7.37
N VAL A 560 -37.74 9.39 -6.92
CA VAL A 560 -36.38 9.91 -7.10
C VAL A 560 -35.60 9.64 -5.82
N GLN A 561 -34.44 9.03 -5.96
CA GLN A 561 -33.51 8.76 -4.85
C GLN A 561 -32.17 9.47 -5.08
N LEU A 562 -31.64 10.06 -4.03
CA LEU A 562 -30.30 10.66 -4.03
C LEU A 562 -29.25 9.53 -4.00
N SER A 563 -28.29 9.59 -4.93
CA SER A 563 -27.21 8.60 -5.07
C SER A 563 -25.84 9.16 -4.65
N LEU A 564 -25.81 10.33 -3.96
CA LEU A 564 -24.59 11.05 -3.54
C LEU A 564 -24.11 10.59 -2.16
#